data_3debaa80e0a9f0b33d4cb4eb5d464d60
#
_entry.id   3debaa80e0a9f0b33d4cb4eb5d464d60
#
_cell.length_a   1.000
_cell.length_b   1.000
_cell.length_c   1.000
_cell.angle_alpha   90.00
_cell.angle_beta   90.00
_cell.angle_gamma   90.00
#
_symmetry.space_group_name_H-M   'P 1'
#
loop_
_entity.id
_entity.type
_entity.pdbx_description
1 polymer ?
#
loop_
_entity_poly.entity_id
_entity_poly.type
_entity_poly.pdbx_seq_one_letter_code
_entity_poly.pdbx_strand_id
1 'polypeptide(L)'
;DPESRRTIAWAVLTDADHDEDGEIDAQSTDNVIGMIFLIDIDGWSRSARIQVVLGRDYRGRGYSRDLMPRVMTYGFAPEPAGLGMHRIWVAVPEQNSRSCSVYQSLGFEPSGASRDALWDAENNKYQDLIVMDTLVDEYDPIRSLDAFGMHVIEDNPGVQEAMSAREHSIAIRKNIAAQAEPAPEPAAVEESADAEQAPRIEKVAAARVPEAHND
;
A
#
# COMPACT_ATOMS: atom_id res chain seq x y z
N ASP A 1 -12.38 13.11 -19.76
CA ASP A 1 -11.34 12.28 -20.36
C ASP A 1 -11.18 11.01 -19.50
N PRO A 2 -11.45 9.79 -20.02
CA PRO A 2 -11.27 8.54 -19.28
C PRO A 2 -9.85 8.34 -18.78
N GLU A 3 -8.85 8.84 -19.47
CA GLU A 3 -7.43 8.75 -19.09
C GLU A 3 -7.08 9.66 -17.89
N SER A 4 -7.96 10.60 -17.54
CA SER A 4 -7.74 11.51 -16.41
C SER A 4 -8.31 10.99 -15.08
N ARG A 5 -8.97 9.83 -15.05
CA ARG A 5 -9.51 9.24 -13.83
C ARG A 5 -8.41 8.66 -12.97
N ARG A 6 -7.84 9.50 -12.13
CA ARG A 6 -6.82 9.08 -11.16
C ARG A 6 -7.38 8.69 -9.80
N THR A 7 -8.71 8.74 -9.65
CA THR A 7 -9.35 8.45 -8.37
C THR A 7 -10.68 7.74 -8.60
N ILE A 8 -10.90 6.67 -7.89
CA ILE A 8 -12.18 5.99 -7.74
C ILE A 8 -12.51 5.99 -6.25
N ALA A 9 -13.77 6.31 -5.94
CA ALA A 9 -14.26 6.38 -4.56
C ALA A 9 -15.54 5.54 -4.43
N TRP A 10 -15.63 4.81 -3.34
CA TRP A 10 -16.84 4.07 -2.95
C TRP A 10 -17.32 4.54 -1.59
N ALA A 11 -18.60 4.77 -1.46
CA ALA A 11 -19.24 4.92 -0.16
C ALA A 11 -19.31 3.56 0.53
N VAL A 12 -19.06 3.57 1.82
CA VAL A 12 -19.19 2.39 2.69
C VAL A 12 -20.49 2.53 3.45
N LEU A 13 -21.41 1.59 3.24
CA LEU A 13 -22.71 1.58 3.88
C LEU A 13 -22.81 0.41 4.88
N THR A 14 -23.63 0.59 5.91
CA THR A 14 -24.07 -0.49 6.78
C THR A 14 -25.47 -0.94 6.40
N ASP A 15 -25.78 -2.19 6.71
CA ASP A 15 -27.14 -2.73 6.63
C ASP A 15 -27.89 -2.37 7.94
N ALA A 16 -28.25 -1.10 8.09
CA ALA A 16 -29.00 -0.65 9.24
C ALA A 16 -30.44 -0.30 8.84
N ASP A 17 -31.35 -0.57 9.76
CA ASP A 17 -32.75 -0.16 9.73
C ASP A 17 -32.86 0.95 10.78
N HIS A 18 -32.92 2.22 10.33
CA HIS A 18 -32.92 3.38 11.21
C HIS A 18 -34.31 3.79 11.66
N ASP A 19 -35.34 3.39 10.91
CA ASP A 19 -36.74 3.70 11.23
C ASP A 19 -37.49 2.54 11.88
N GLU A 20 -36.80 1.41 12.07
CA GLU A 20 -37.29 0.20 12.74
C GLU A 20 -38.54 -0.41 12.05
N ASP A 21 -38.67 -0.23 10.75
CA ASP A 21 -39.78 -0.79 9.95
C ASP A 21 -39.57 -2.27 9.57
N GLY A 22 -38.41 -2.81 9.84
CA GLY A 22 -38.01 -4.20 9.55
C GLY A 22 -37.39 -4.39 8.17
N GLU A 23 -37.17 -3.32 7.41
CA GLU A 23 -36.47 -3.32 6.13
C GLU A 23 -35.12 -2.60 6.26
N ILE A 24 -34.13 -3.05 5.50
CA ILE A 24 -32.79 -2.41 5.49
C ILE A 24 -32.87 -1.14 4.65
N ASP A 25 -32.46 -0.01 5.23
CA ASP A 25 -32.35 1.30 4.58
C ASP A 25 -31.18 1.38 3.58
N ALA A 26 -31.08 0.45 2.67
CA ALA A 26 -29.92 0.26 1.81
C ALA A 26 -29.50 1.50 1.00
N GLN A 27 -30.40 2.47 0.82
CA GLN A 27 -30.14 3.71 0.08
C GLN A 27 -30.10 4.95 0.98
N SER A 28 -30.26 4.81 2.28
CA SER A 28 -30.19 5.93 3.21
C SER A 28 -28.77 6.48 3.32
N THR A 29 -28.62 7.79 3.26
CA THR A 29 -27.33 8.45 3.52
C THR A 29 -26.88 8.28 4.98
N ASP A 30 -27.79 7.97 5.89
CA ASP A 30 -27.52 7.72 7.30
C ASP A 30 -26.75 6.41 7.51
N ASN A 31 -26.82 5.50 6.53
CA ASN A 31 -26.04 4.28 6.49
C ASN A 31 -24.59 4.47 6.02
N VAL A 32 -24.21 5.65 5.55
CA VAL A 32 -22.84 5.92 5.10
C VAL A 32 -21.92 6.06 6.32
N ILE A 33 -21.08 5.06 6.54
CA ILE A 33 -20.14 5.01 7.66
C ILE A 33 -18.72 5.45 7.29
N GLY A 34 -18.44 5.61 6.00
CA GLY A 34 -17.14 6.03 5.52
C GLY A 34 -16.99 5.94 4.01
N MET A 35 -15.76 6.00 3.59
CA MET A 35 -15.38 5.88 2.17
C MET A 35 -14.08 5.08 2.03
N ILE A 36 -13.95 4.38 0.91
CA ILE A 36 -12.73 3.74 0.48
C ILE A 36 -12.37 4.22 -0.92
N PHE A 37 -11.07 4.39 -1.17
CA PHE A 37 -10.58 5.01 -2.40
C PHE A 37 -9.44 4.19 -3.00
N LEU A 38 -9.38 4.18 -4.34
CA LEU A 38 -8.14 4.03 -5.07
C LEU A 38 -7.78 5.39 -5.67
N ILE A 39 -6.64 5.92 -5.29
CA ILE A 39 -6.14 7.24 -5.69
C ILE A 39 -4.76 7.13 -6.31
N ASP A 40 -4.34 8.18 -6.98
CA ASP A 40 -3.07 8.20 -7.71
C ASP A 40 -2.94 7.02 -8.70
N ILE A 41 -4.08 6.64 -9.32
CA ILE A 41 -4.11 5.57 -10.31
C ILE A 41 -3.24 5.98 -11.49
N ASP A 42 -2.21 5.19 -11.75
CA ASP A 42 -1.28 5.38 -12.85
C ASP A 42 -1.28 4.14 -13.74
N GLY A 43 -1.85 4.28 -14.94
CA GLY A 43 -1.92 3.19 -15.92
C GLY A 43 -0.56 2.82 -16.51
N TRP A 44 0.43 3.72 -16.51
CA TRP A 44 1.77 3.44 -17.01
C TRP A 44 2.55 2.54 -16.06
N SER A 45 2.67 2.93 -14.80
CA SER A 45 3.32 2.10 -13.77
C SER A 45 2.42 0.98 -13.22
N ARG A 46 1.14 0.99 -13.60
CA ARG A 46 0.11 0.07 -13.09
C ARG A 46 0.08 0.04 -11.57
N SER A 47 0.06 1.21 -10.97
CA SER A 47 0.12 1.41 -9.52
C SER A 47 -1.03 2.30 -9.04
N ALA A 48 -1.56 2.01 -7.86
CA ALA A 48 -2.57 2.82 -7.21
C ALA A 48 -2.36 2.84 -5.69
N ARG A 49 -2.80 3.92 -5.04
CA ARG A 49 -2.81 4.03 -3.58
C ARG A 49 -4.21 3.74 -3.04
N ILE A 50 -4.31 2.84 -2.07
CA ILE A 50 -5.57 2.58 -1.36
C ILE A 50 -5.67 3.45 -0.11
N GLN A 51 -6.85 3.99 0.16
CA GLN A 51 -7.13 4.78 1.36
C GLN A 51 -8.53 4.48 1.89
N VAL A 52 -8.65 4.30 3.21
CA VAL A 52 -9.92 4.09 3.91
C VAL A 52 -10.12 5.21 4.92
N VAL A 53 -11.29 5.81 4.90
CA VAL A 53 -11.74 6.82 5.86
C VAL A 53 -13.04 6.36 6.48
N LEU A 54 -13.04 6.11 7.77
CA LEU A 54 -14.24 5.71 8.53
C LEU A 54 -14.61 6.80 9.53
N GLY A 55 -15.91 6.98 9.74
CA GLY A 55 -16.44 7.79 10.82
C GLY A 55 -15.89 7.34 12.17
N ARG A 56 -15.76 8.27 13.12
CA ARG A 56 -15.12 8.01 14.43
C ARG A 56 -15.72 6.80 15.14
N ASP A 57 -17.05 6.68 15.14
CA ASP A 57 -17.78 5.66 15.86
C ASP A 57 -17.70 4.26 15.21
N TYR A 58 -17.22 4.21 13.98
CA TYR A 58 -17.08 2.97 13.20
C TYR A 58 -15.62 2.45 13.15
N ARG A 59 -14.69 3.20 13.73
CA ARG A 59 -13.27 2.79 13.76
C ARG A 59 -13.05 1.66 14.77
N GLY A 60 -12.13 0.79 14.45
CA GLY A 60 -11.73 -0.29 15.35
C GLY A 60 -12.67 -1.49 15.40
N ARG A 61 -13.71 -1.52 14.57
CA ARG A 61 -14.71 -2.60 14.53
C ARG A 61 -14.44 -3.65 13.44
N GLY A 62 -13.34 -3.53 12.70
CA GLY A 62 -12.97 -4.51 11.67
C GLY A 62 -13.34 -4.12 10.23
N TYR A 63 -14.17 -3.11 10.01
CA TYR A 63 -14.67 -2.75 8.69
C TYR A 63 -13.59 -2.60 7.60
N SER A 64 -12.41 -2.09 7.93
CA SER A 64 -11.32 -1.99 6.95
C SER A 64 -10.90 -3.34 6.40
N ARG A 65 -10.97 -4.41 7.21
CA ARG A 65 -10.63 -5.77 6.79
C ARG A 65 -11.65 -6.35 5.81
N ASP A 66 -12.92 -5.96 5.97
CA ASP A 66 -13.99 -6.43 5.08
C ASP A 66 -13.98 -5.67 3.75
N LEU A 67 -13.63 -4.38 3.78
CA LEU A 67 -13.69 -3.50 2.61
C LEU A 67 -12.50 -3.66 1.69
N MET A 68 -11.30 -3.74 2.26
CA MET A 68 -10.06 -3.69 1.48
C MET A 68 -9.92 -4.85 0.49
N PRO A 69 -10.23 -6.12 0.83
CA PRO A 69 -10.14 -7.20 -0.14
C PRO A 69 -11.00 -6.99 -1.38
N ARG A 70 -12.18 -6.39 -1.24
CA ARG A 70 -13.06 -6.08 -2.39
C ARG A 70 -12.41 -5.07 -3.34
N VAL A 71 -11.87 -4.00 -2.79
CA VAL A 71 -11.25 -2.94 -3.58
C VAL A 71 -9.89 -3.38 -4.14
N MET A 72 -9.12 -4.17 -3.40
CA MET A 72 -7.86 -4.74 -3.87
C MET A 72 -8.10 -5.73 -5.02
N THR A 73 -9.10 -6.60 -4.91
CA THR A 73 -9.50 -7.51 -5.99
C THR A 73 -9.85 -6.74 -7.26
N TYR A 74 -10.68 -5.70 -7.14
CA TYR A 74 -10.99 -4.81 -8.27
C TYR A 74 -9.72 -4.12 -8.83
N GLY A 75 -8.81 -3.69 -7.96
CA GLY A 75 -7.57 -3.08 -8.39
C GLY A 75 -6.67 -4.03 -9.19
N PHE A 76 -6.55 -5.27 -8.77
CA PHE A 76 -5.67 -6.27 -9.41
C PHE A 76 -6.30 -7.01 -10.58
N ALA A 77 -7.63 -7.21 -10.58
CA ALA A 77 -8.31 -7.86 -11.70
C ALA A 77 -8.06 -7.09 -13.01
N PRO A 78 -7.74 -7.78 -14.12
CA PRO A 78 -7.57 -7.12 -15.40
C PRO A 78 -8.90 -6.58 -15.96
N GLU A 79 -8.82 -5.67 -16.90
CA GLU A 79 -9.99 -5.20 -17.64
C GLU A 79 -10.70 -6.36 -18.36
N PRO A 80 -12.03 -6.35 -18.46
CA PRO A 80 -12.96 -5.32 -17.97
C PRO A 80 -13.41 -5.50 -16.51
N ALA A 81 -12.95 -6.53 -15.80
CA ALA A 81 -13.38 -6.83 -14.43
C ALA A 81 -12.79 -5.85 -13.38
N GLY A 82 -11.68 -5.22 -13.67
CA GLY A 82 -10.99 -4.30 -12.79
C GLY A 82 -10.03 -3.37 -13.51
N LEU A 83 -8.97 -2.94 -12.81
CA LEU A 83 -8.01 -1.94 -13.29
C LEU A 83 -6.69 -2.54 -13.81
N GLY A 84 -6.44 -3.82 -13.58
CA GLY A 84 -5.19 -4.48 -13.96
C GLY A 84 -3.93 -3.89 -13.32
N MET A 85 -4.02 -3.40 -12.09
CA MET A 85 -2.86 -2.86 -11.39
C MET A 85 -1.81 -3.95 -11.11
N HIS A 86 -0.56 -3.56 -11.09
CA HIS A 86 0.55 -4.43 -10.68
C HIS A 86 0.87 -4.24 -9.20
N ARG A 87 0.69 -3.02 -8.68
CA ARG A 87 1.04 -2.63 -7.31
C ARG A 87 -0.08 -1.82 -6.68
N ILE A 88 -0.47 -2.18 -5.47
CA ILE A 88 -1.31 -1.35 -4.61
C ILE A 88 -0.51 -0.99 -3.36
N TRP A 89 -0.52 0.29 -2.98
CA TRP A 89 0.27 0.79 -1.88
C TRP A 89 -0.52 1.70 -0.95
N VAL A 90 0.01 1.91 0.24
CA VAL A 90 -0.55 2.76 1.29
C VAL A 90 0.57 3.50 2.01
N ALA A 91 0.27 4.68 2.55
CA ALA A 91 1.15 5.40 3.45
C ALA A 91 0.45 5.54 4.82
N VAL A 92 1.12 5.12 5.87
CA VAL A 92 0.59 5.05 7.23
C VAL A 92 1.46 5.88 8.16
N PRO A 93 0.90 6.78 9.00
CA PRO A 93 1.68 7.45 10.03
C PRO A 93 2.41 6.43 10.92
N GLU A 94 3.69 6.65 11.20
CA GLU A 94 4.53 5.72 11.99
C GLU A 94 3.92 5.34 13.34
N GLN A 95 3.20 6.27 13.96
CA GLN A 95 2.54 6.05 15.25
C GLN A 95 1.28 5.18 15.15
N ASN A 96 0.75 4.95 13.94
CA ASN A 96 -0.46 4.17 13.74
C ASN A 96 -0.15 2.67 13.54
N SER A 97 0.45 2.05 14.57
CA SER A 97 0.83 0.63 14.57
C SER A 97 -0.35 -0.30 14.30
N ARG A 98 -1.56 0.11 14.74
CA ARG A 98 -2.79 -0.66 14.48
C ARG A 98 -3.10 -0.77 12.99
N SER A 99 -3.00 0.33 12.25
CA SER A 99 -3.21 0.30 10.80
C SER A 99 -2.11 -0.51 10.10
N CYS A 100 -0.85 -0.37 10.51
CA CYS A 100 0.23 -1.21 9.98
C CYS A 100 -0.08 -2.71 10.14
N SER A 101 -0.53 -3.14 11.33
CA SER A 101 -0.90 -4.54 11.57
C SER A 101 -2.08 -5.01 10.71
N VAL A 102 -3.07 -4.14 10.46
CA VAL A 102 -4.19 -4.46 9.55
C VAL A 102 -3.67 -4.65 8.14
N TYR A 103 -2.82 -3.76 7.63
CA TYR A 103 -2.26 -3.88 6.28
C TYR A 103 -1.37 -5.11 6.14
N GLN A 104 -0.54 -5.42 7.13
CA GLN A 104 0.26 -6.65 7.13
C GLN A 104 -0.62 -7.91 7.07
N SER A 105 -1.75 -7.93 7.80
CA SER A 105 -2.68 -9.05 7.76
C SER A 105 -3.36 -9.23 6.39
N LEU A 106 -3.38 -8.19 5.57
CA LEU A 106 -3.88 -8.19 4.19
C LEU A 106 -2.80 -8.48 3.14
N GLY A 107 -1.56 -8.74 3.57
CA GLY A 107 -0.45 -9.07 2.69
C GLY A 107 0.36 -7.86 2.22
N PHE A 108 0.20 -6.69 2.85
CA PHE A 108 1.10 -5.57 2.59
C PHE A 108 2.41 -5.73 3.36
N GLU A 109 3.52 -5.41 2.71
CA GLU A 109 4.83 -5.38 3.32
C GLU A 109 5.39 -3.95 3.35
N PRO A 110 6.18 -3.59 4.38
CA PRO A 110 6.87 -2.30 4.39
C PRO A 110 7.87 -2.20 3.24
N SER A 111 7.75 -1.16 2.41
CA SER A 111 8.63 -0.90 1.27
C SER A 111 9.47 0.38 1.42
N GLY A 112 9.20 1.18 2.45
CA GLY A 112 10.00 2.38 2.72
C GLY A 112 9.36 3.31 3.73
N ALA A 113 9.99 4.48 3.92
CA ALA A 113 9.47 5.54 4.75
C ALA A 113 9.69 6.91 4.07
N SER A 114 8.66 7.76 4.12
CA SER A 114 8.77 9.18 3.77
C SER A 114 9.03 9.96 5.04
N ARG A 115 10.24 10.53 5.16
CA ARG A 115 10.68 11.23 6.37
C ARG A 115 9.96 12.57 6.53
N ASP A 116 9.58 12.92 7.75
CA ASP A 116 8.97 14.21 8.13
C ASP A 116 7.76 14.57 7.22
N ALA A 117 7.00 13.57 6.80
CA ALA A 117 5.98 13.73 5.78
C ALA A 117 4.61 14.18 6.32
N LEU A 118 4.42 14.13 7.64
CA LEU A 118 3.18 14.50 8.28
C LEU A 118 3.43 15.33 9.54
N TRP A 119 2.72 16.46 9.66
CA TRP A 119 2.73 17.27 10.87
C TRP A 119 1.78 16.68 11.92
N ASP A 120 2.32 16.34 13.08
CA ASP A 120 1.57 15.91 14.27
C ASP A 120 1.35 17.12 15.17
N ALA A 121 0.17 17.72 15.07
CA ALA A 121 -0.19 18.91 15.80
C ALA A 121 -0.33 18.68 17.32
N GLU A 122 -0.65 17.45 17.74
CA GLU A 122 -0.79 17.12 19.16
C GLU A 122 0.56 17.09 19.86
N ASN A 123 1.58 16.56 19.19
CA ASN A 123 2.92 16.42 19.72
C ASN A 123 3.89 17.50 19.22
N ASN A 124 3.41 18.47 18.41
CA ASN A 124 4.18 19.58 17.84
C ASN A 124 5.49 19.12 17.18
N LYS A 125 5.40 18.06 16.33
CA LYS A 125 6.54 17.49 15.63
C LYS A 125 6.12 16.93 14.26
N TYR A 126 7.09 16.74 13.39
CA TYR A 126 6.90 15.92 12.20
C TYR A 126 6.97 14.43 12.56
N GLN A 127 6.31 13.62 11.77
CA GLN A 127 6.38 12.16 11.83
C GLN A 127 6.54 11.58 10.42
N ASP A 128 7.11 10.39 10.38
CA ASP A 128 7.30 9.66 9.13
C ASP A 128 5.99 9.01 8.68
N LEU A 129 5.87 8.82 7.36
CA LEU A 129 4.88 7.93 6.77
C LEU A 129 5.57 6.63 6.35
N ILE A 130 5.13 5.53 6.93
CA ILE A 130 5.55 4.20 6.52
C ILE A 130 4.82 3.84 5.23
N VAL A 131 5.56 3.59 4.16
CA VAL A 131 5.01 3.13 2.89
C VAL A 131 4.99 1.61 2.91
N MET A 132 3.82 1.06 2.64
CA MET A 132 3.62 -0.39 2.52
C MET A 132 2.95 -0.69 1.19
N ASP A 133 3.25 -1.82 0.59
CA ASP A 133 2.63 -2.23 -0.66
C ASP A 133 2.43 -3.74 -0.75
N THR A 134 1.67 -4.14 -1.74
CA THR A 134 1.52 -5.52 -2.17
C THR A 134 1.45 -5.57 -3.68
N LEU A 135 1.99 -6.62 -4.26
CA LEU A 135 2.03 -6.84 -5.71
C LEU A 135 0.98 -7.86 -6.12
N VAL A 136 0.62 -7.86 -7.40
CA VAL A 136 -0.41 -8.74 -7.96
C VAL A 136 -0.13 -10.22 -7.71
N ASP A 137 1.13 -10.64 -7.66
CA ASP A 137 1.55 -12.01 -7.39
C ASP A 137 1.69 -12.36 -5.91
N GLU A 138 1.67 -11.37 -5.03
CA GLU A 138 1.69 -11.54 -3.57
C GLU A 138 0.27 -11.58 -2.98
N TYR A 139 -0.65 -10.83 -3.59
CA TYR A 139 -2.04 -10.77 -3.15
C TYR A 139 -2.79 -12.07 -3.46
N ASP A 140 -3.38 -12.68 -2.46
CA ASP A 140 -4.25 -13.84 -2.60
C ASP A 140 -5.70 -13.45 -2.26
N PRO A 141 -6.56 -13.25 -3.28
CA PRO A 141 -7.93 -12.79 -3.07
C PRO A 141 -8.77 -13.79 -2.26
N ILE A 142 -8.58 -15.09 -2.44
CA ILE A 142 -9.35 -16.12 -1.72
C ILE A 142 -8.94 -16.13 -0.25
N ARG A 143 -7.65 -16.20 0.03
CA ARG A 143 -7.13 -16.20 1.41
C ARG A 143 -7.54 -14.95 2.17
N SER A 144 -7.52 -13.79 1.51
CA SER A 144 -7.93 -12.54 2.13
C SER A 144 -9.41 -12.51 2.45
N LEU A 145 -10.26 -13.04 1.58
CA LEU A 145 -11.71 -13.14 1.80
C LEU A 145 -12.03 -14.12 2.92
N ASP A 146 -11.45 -15.31 2.91
CA ASP A 146 -11.65 -16.34 3.94
C ASP A 146 -11.18 -15.89 5.33
N ALA A 147 -10.02 -15.23 5.39
CA ALA A 147 -9.44 -14.78 6.66
C ALA A 147 -10.32 -13.79 7.44
N PHE A 148 -11.24 -13.13 6.75
CA PHE A 148 -12.12 -12.10 7.33
C PHE A 148 -13.62 -12.49 7.34
N GLY A 149 -13.93 -13.77 7.07
CA GLY A 149 -15.31 -14.26 7.14
C GLY A 149 -16.21 -13.82 6.00
N MET A 150 -15.62 -13.38 4.90
CA MET A 150 -16.36 -13.09 3.67
C MET A 150 -16.67 -14.39 2.95
N HIS A 151 -17.85 -14.93 3.20
CA HIS A 151 -18.25 -16.27 2.76
C HIS A 151 -18.56 -16.38 1.27
N VAL A 152 -18.43 -15.32 0.47
CA VAL A 152 -18.97 -15.35 -0.88
C VAL A 152 -17.95 -14.84 -1.90
N ILE A 153 -17.14 -15.78 -2.41
CA ILE A 153 -16.30 -15.55 -3.60
C ILE A 153 -17.18 -15.15 -4.79
N GLU A 154 -18.38 -15.71 -4.89
CA GLU A 154 -19.34 -15.45 -5.95
C GLU A 154 -19.89 -14.03 -5.94
N ASP A 155 -20.01 -13.39 -4.76
CA ASP A 155 -20.51 -12.01 -4.62
C ASP A 155 -19.41 -10.96 -4.75
N ASN A 156 -18.15 -11.36 -4.93
CA ASN A 156 -17.06 -10.43 -5.15
C ASN A 156 -16.56 -10.53 -6.61
N PRO A 157 -17.09 -9.69 -7.51
CA PRO A 157 -16.70 -9.73 -8.91
C PRO A 157 -15.21 -9.47 -9.08
N GLY A 158 -14.60 -10.18 -10.05
CA GLY A 158 -13.19 -10.03 -10.38
C GLY A 158 -12.23 -10.96 -9.60
N VAL A 159 -12.71 -11.80 -8.68
CA VAL A 159 -11.85 -12.75 -7.93
C VAL A 159 -11.14 -13.71 -8.87
N GLN A 160 -11.85 -14.32 -9.80
CA GLN A 160 -11.27 -15.27 -10.75
C GLN A 160 -10.24 -14.61 -11.66
N GLU A 161 -10.53 -13.41 -12.12
CA GLU A 161 -9.65 -12.61 -12.95
C GLU A 161 -8.40 -12.17 -12.17
N ALA A 162 -8.54 -11.78 -10.92
CA ALA A 162 -7.42 -11.41 -10.06
C ALA A 162 -6.52 -12.63 -9.76
N MET A 163 -7.10 -13.81 -9.54
CA MET A 163 -6.35 -15.07 -9.39
C MET A 163 -5.57 -15.40 -10.65
N SER A 164 -6.20 -15.31 -11.81
CA SER A 164 -5.55 -15.55 -13.10
C SER A 164 -4.37 -14.58 -13.32
N ALA A 165 -4.55 -13.29 -13.00
CA ALA A 165 -3.48 -12.29 -13.08
C ALA A 165 -2.32 -12.63 -12.14
N ARG A 166 -2.61 -13.07 -10.91
CA ARG A 166 -1.61 -13.52 -9.94
C ARG A 166 -0.79 -14.71 -10.48
N GLU A 167 -1.46 -15.75 -10.96
CA GLU A 167 -0.80 -16.92 -11.51
C GLU A 167 0.09 -16.58 -12.71
N HIS A 168 -0.40 -15.72 -13.59
CA HIS A 168 0.36 -15.24 -14.74
C HIS A 168 1.62 -14.47 -14.30
N SER A 169 1.52 -13.57 -13.31
CA SER A 169 2.68 -12.84 -12.78
C SER A 169 3.70 -13.76 -12.15
N ILE A 170 3.25 -14.76 -11.37
CA ILE A 170 4.14 -15.78 -10.78
C ILE A 170 4.87 -16.55 -11.87
N ALA A 171 4.18 -16.94 -12.94
CA ALA A 171 4.80 -17.68 -14.06
C ALA A 171 5.87 -16.83 -14.77
N ILE A 172 5.61 -15.57 -15.02
CA ILE A 172 6.59 -14.63 -15.59
C ILE A 172 7.84 -14.53 -14.69
N ARG A 173 7.67 -14.32 -13.40
CA ARG A 173 8.81 -14.22 -12.45
C ARG A 173 9.65 -15.50 -12.42
N LYS A 174 9.00 -16.67 -12.41
CA LYS A 174 9.70 -17.96 -12.49
C LYS A 174 10.51 -18.11 -13.77
N ASN A 175 9.95 -17.71 -14.91
CA ASN A 175 10.65 -17.77 -16.20
C ASN A 175 11.86 -16.81 -16.23
N ILE A 176 11.73 -15.60 -15.71
CA ILE A 176 12.83 -14.64 -15.61
C ILE A 176 13.93 -15.19 -14.69
N ALA A 177 13.58 -15.75 -13.53
CA ALA A 177 14.54 -16.33 -12.61
C ALA A 177 15.28 -17.54 -13.20
N ALA A 178 14.59 -18.36 -14.02
CA ALA A 178 15.20 -19.49 -14.70
C ALA A 178 16.15 -19.08 -15.85
N GLN A 179 15.99 -17.91 -16.41
CA GLN A 179 16.81 -17.35 -17.48
C GLN A 179 17.98 -16.50 -16.96
N ALA A 180 17.97 -16.12 -15.68
CA ALA A 180 19.09 -15.42 -15.06
C ALA A 180 20.26 -16.40 -14.94
N GLU A 181 21.33 -16.15 -15.71
CA GLU A 181 22.59 -16.89 -15.51
C GLU A 181 23.06 -16.70 -14.06
N PRO A 182 23.62 -17.74 -13.42
CA PRO A 182 24.21 -17.58 -12.09
C PRO A 182 25.28 -16.48 -12.20
N ALA A 183 25.21 -15.50 -11.30
CA ALA A 183 26.18 -14.42 -11.23
C ALA A 183 27.61 -15.06 -11.18
N PRO A 184 28.59 -14.57 -11.97
CA PRO A 184 29.93 -15.10 -11.90
C PRO A 184 30.40 -15.01 -10.45
N GLU A 185 30.91 -16.13 -9.91
CA GLU A 185 31.54 -16.15 -8.58
C GLU A 185 32.55 -15.02 -8.51
N PRO A 186 32.56 -14.21 -7.43
CA PRO A 186 33.58 -13.19 -7.28
C PRO A 186 34.95 -13.84 -7.40
N ALA A 187 35.68 -13.46 -8.44
CA ALA A 187 37.05 -13.93 -8.63
C ALA A 187 37.81 -13.73 -7.32
N ALA A 188 38.40 -14.78 -6.80
CA ALA A 188 39.28 -14.74 -5.63
C ALA A 188 40.31 -13.63 -5.87
N VAL A 189 40.22 -12.54 -5.13
CA VAL A 189 41.20 -11.48 -5.15
C VAL A 189 42.46 -12.12 -4.51
N GLU A 190 43.41 -12.49 -5.34
CA GLU A 190 44.76 -12.80 -4.84
C GLU A 190 45.28 -11.54 -4.14
N GLU A 191 45.47 -11.67 -2.85
CA GLU A 191 46.03 -10.68 -1.97
C GLU A 191 47.48 -10.47 -2.34
N SER A 192 47.75 -9.61 -3.33
CA SER A 192 49.11 -9.14 -3.58
C SER A 192 49.44 -8.11 -2.51
N ALA A 193 50.28 -8.53 -1.56
CA ALA A 193 50.93 -7.68 -0.60
C ALA A 193 51.86 -6.70 -1.31
N ASP A 194 51.36 -5.47 -1.58
CA ASP A 194 52.20 -4.31 -1.80
C ASP A 194 51.62 -3.13 -1.07
N ALA A 195 52.25 -2.82 0.07
CA ALA A 195 51.96 -1.69 0.90
C ALA A 195 52.53 -0.43 0.23
N GLU A 196 51.72 0.38 -0.39
CA GLU A 196 52.11 1.73 -0.74
C GLU A 196 51.04 2.76 -0.38
N GLN A 197 51.48 3.69 0.39
CA GLN A 197 50.86 4.79 1.13
C GLN A 197 49.66 5.47 0.46
N ALA A 198 48.52 5.42 1.16
CA ALA A 198 47.40 6.30 0.88
C ALA A 198 47.65 7.74 1.37
N PRO A 199 47.30 8.80 0.61
CA PRO A 199 47.47 10.17 1.08
C PRO A 199 46.41 10.50 2.17
N ARG A 200 46.93 11.09 3.27
CA ARG A 200 46.11 11.64 4.35
C ARG A 200 45.23 12.81 3.83
N ILE A 201 43.93 12.67 3.97
CA ILE A 201 42.99 13.79 3.77
C ILE A 201 43.08 14.65 5.04
N GLU A 202 43.62 15.87 4.91
CA GLU A 202 43.56 16.90 5.95
C GLU A 202 42.10 17.33 6.19
N LYS A 203 41.72 17.36 7.47
CA LYS A 203 40.46 17.93 7.93
C LYS A 203 40.43 19.42 7.66
N VAL A 204 39.57 19.88 6.75
CA VAL A 204 39.24 21.29 6.58
C VAL A 204 38.46 21.75 7.81
N ALA A 205 39.01 22.70 8.53
CA ALA A 205 38.40 23.33 9.70
C ALA A 205 37.15 24.10 9.31
N ALA A 206 36.07 23.92 10.08
CA ALA A 206 34.82 24.65 9.94
C ALA A 206 35.05 26.15 10.15
N ALA A 207 34.70 26.94 9.14
CA ALA A 207 34.65 28.39 9.22
C ALA A 207 33.49 28.84 10.15
N ARG A 208 33.82 29.64 11.19
CA ARG A 208 32.84 30.28 12.07
C ARG A 208 32.06 31.32 11.29
N VAL A 209 30.74 31.25 11.39
CA VAL A 209 29.81 32.30 10.96
C VAL A 209 29.89 33.47 12.00
N PRO A 210 30.06 34.72 11.59
CA PRO A 210 30.05 35.85 12.52
C PRO A 210 28.62 36.18 13.00
N GLU A 211 28.46 36.38 14.29
CA GLU A 211 27.24 36.88 14.92
C GLU A 211 26.89 38.28 14.40
N ALA A 212 25.67 38.46 13.95
CA ALA A 212 25.12 39.74 13.61
C ALA A 212 24.76 40.49 14.91
N HIS A 213 25.40 41.67 15.15
CA HIS A 213 24.99 42.62 16.17
C HIS A 213 23.67 43.27 15.74
N ASN A 214 22.69 43.20 16.64
CA ASN A 214 21.52 44.07 16.62
C ASN A 214 21.90 45.42 17.26
N ASP A 215 21.63 46.49 16.53
CA ASP A 215 21.28 47.82 17.03
C ASP A 215 19.85 48.14 16.61
#